data_77d7bb27bd6b5f8d3593955d8d0dd1fd
#
_entry.id   77d7bb27bd6b5f8d3593955d8d0dd1fd
#
_cell.length_a   1.000
_cell.length_b   1.000
_cell.length_c   1.000
_cell.angle_alpha   90.00
_cell.angle_beta   90.00
_cell.angle_gamma   90.00
#
_symmetry.space_group_name_H-M   'P 1'
#
loop_
_entity.id
_entity.type
_entity.pdbx_description
1 polymer ?
#
loop_
_entity_poly.entity_id
_entity_poly.type
_entity_poly.pdbx_seq_one_letter_code
_entity_poly.pdbx_strand_id
1 'polypeptide(L)'
;QDLKYVGEETTAEIGDYTTIREYVTVNRGTQDKWKTAIGNHCLLMAYAHVAHDCIIGNHVIIANGVQLAGHVEVGDYANMGGLSGANQFTRIGAHTYIAGHTVVRKDVPPFVKAGREPMSYAGVNIVGLQRRNFTPEQIATISQIYHLLFVQKLPTTTAVSMIEEQVPEGELKTLILNFVKESRIGIIKRASKNEGDAD
;
A
#
# COMPACT_ATOMS: atom_id res chain seq x y z
N GLN A 1 15.77 -0.04 -16.52
CA GLN A 1 16.32 0.22 -15.17
C GLN A 1 16.73 -1.06 -14.44
N ASP A 2 16.12 -2.20 -14.75
CA ASP A 2 16.64 -3.48 -14.25
C ASP A 2 17.94 -3.83 -14.97
N LEU A 3 18.96 -4.26 -14.21
CA LEU A 3 20.24 -4.71 -14.75
C LEU A 3 20.13 -5.97 -15.64
N LYS A 4 19.02 -6.70 -15.52
CA LYS A 4 18.72 -7.88 -16.33
C LYS A 4 18.03 -7.56 -17.67
N TYR A 5 17.60 -6.31 -17.88
CA TYR A 5 16.96 -5.90 -19.14
C TYR A 5 17.94 -6.03 -20.31
N VAL A 6 17.53 -6.79 -21.33
CA VAL A 6 18.37 -7.09 -22.52
C VAL A 6 17.76 -6.56 -23.82
N GLY A 7 16.76 -5.68 -23.74
CA GLY A 7 16.15 -5.05 -24.92
C GLY A 7 14.81 -5.67 -25.33
N GLU A 8 14.15 -6.42 -24.44
CA GLU A 8 12.82 -6.98 -24.66
C GLU A 8 11.75 -5.91 -24.90
N GLU A 9 10.78 -6.24 -25.75
CA GLU A 9 9.66 -5.34 -26.07
C GLU A 9 8.63 -5.30 -24.94
N THR A 10 8.80 -4.38 -24.02
CA THR A 10 7.93 -4.15 -22.88
C THR A 10 7.30 -2.76 -22.91
N THR A 11 6.28 -2.51 -22.09
CA THR A 11 5.53 -1.25 -22.10
C THR A 11 5.57 -0.50 -20.77
N ALA A 12 5.25 0.79 -20.83
CA ALA A 12 4.76 1.59 -19.72
C ALA A 12 3.34 2.06 -20.11
N GLU A 13 2.35 1.64 -19.36
CA GLU A 13 0.93 1.90 -19.64
C GLU A 13 0.38 2.87 -18.59
N ILE A 14 -0.33 3.91 -19.03
CA ILE A 14 -0.93 4.91 -18.15
C ILE A 14 -2.40 5.05 -18.50
N GLY A 15 -3.26 4.88 -17.50
CA GLY A 15 -4.70 4.95 -17.65
C GLY A 15 -5.24 6.36 -17.86
N ASP A 16 -6.54 6.42 -18.12
CA ASP A 16 -7.26 7.64 -18.45
C ASP A 16 -7.35 8.61 -17.26
N TYR A 17 -7.39 9.90 -17.56
CA TYR A 17 -7.52 10.98 -16.58
C TYR A 17 -6.45 11.02 -15.50
N THR A 18 -5.32 10.34 -15.70
CA THR A 18 -4.18 10.38 -14.80
C THR A 18 -3.35 11.63 -15.05
N THR A 19 -3.12 12.38 -13.99
CA THR A 19 -2.31 13.62 -14.01
C THR A 19 -0.89 13.30 -13.63
N ILE A 20 0.06 13.67 -14.48
CA ILE A 20 1.50 13.54 -14.26
C ILE A 20 2.11 14.94 -14.19
N ARG A 21 2.77 15.24 -13.09
CA ARG A 21 3.43 16.52 -12.87
C ARG A 21 4.86 16.48 -13.37
N GLU A 22 5.54 17.59 -13.18
CA GLU A 22 6.89 17.84 -13.68
C GLU A 22 7.94 16.89 -13.10
N TYR A 23 8.85 16.46 -13.97
CA TYR A 23 9.98 15.58 -13.64
C TYR A 23 9.60 14.21 -13.08
N VAL A 24 8.36 13.75 -13.27
CA VAL A 24 7.98 12.37 -12.97
C VAL A 24 8.64 11.42 -13.96
N THR A 25 9.16 10.31 -13.46
CA THR A 25 9.73 9.26 -14.30
C THR A 25 8.97 7.94 -14.11
N VAL A 26 8.68 7.27 -15.22
CA VAL A 26 8.03 5.94 -15.26
C VAL A 26 8.88 5.04 -16.14
N ASN A 27 9.37 3.95 -15.57
CA ASN A 27 10.16 2.99 -16.35
C ASN A 27 9.23 1.94 -16.99
N ARG A 28 9.63 1.42 -18.12
CA ARG A 28 8.95 0.29 -18.76
C ARG A 28 9.13 -0.99 -17.94
N GLY A 29 8.28 -1.99 -18.18
CA GLY A 29 8.41 -3.30 -17.56
C GLY A 29 9.65 -4.08 -18.05
N THR A 30 9.86 -5.24 -17.47
CA THR A 30 10.84 -6.25 -17.87
C THR A 30 10.12 -7.53 -18.28
N GLN A 31 10.85 -8.61 -18.55
CA GLN A 31 10.28 -9.93 -18.85
C GLN A 31 9.39 -10.50 -17.74
N ASP A 32 9.48 -9.98 -16.51
CA ASP A 32 8.70 -10.50 -15.38
C ASP A 32 7.20 -10.19 -15.53
N LYS A 33 6.86 -8.91 -15.73
CA LYS A 33 5.46 -8.50 -15.91
C LYS A 33 5.15 -7.94 -17.30
N TRP A 34 6.14 -7.81 -18.17
CA TRP A 34 6.07 -7.25 -19.53
C TRP A 34 5.61 -5.78 -19.57
N LYS A 35 5.17 -5.24 -18.46
CA LYS A 35 4.71 -3.86 -18.37
C LYS A 35 4.86 -3.27 -16.98
N THR A 36 4.97 -1.96 -16.93
CA THR A 36 4.65 -1.12 -15.79
C THR A 36 3.30 -0.48 -16.06
N ALA A 37 2.36 -0.57 -15.11
CA ALA A 37 1.00 -0.07 -15.33
C ALA A 37 0.58 0.91 -14.23
N ILE A 38 -0.01 2.02 -14.64
CA ILE A 38 -0.63 3.03 -13.77
C ILE A 38 -2.10 3.13 -14.17
N GLY A 39 -3.00 3.00 -13.20
CA GLY A 39 -4.44 3.04 -13.43
C GLY A 39 -4.99 4.42 -13.78
N ASN A 40 -6.31 4.52 -13.74
CA ASN A 40 -7.05 5.73 -14.10
C ASN A 40 -7.15 6.72 -12.93
N HIS A 41 -7.34 8.00 -13.25
CA HIS A 41 -7.59 9.08 -12.27
C HIS A 41 -6.51 9.20 -11.19
N CYS A 42 -5.29 8.79 -11.47
CA CYS A 42 -4.15 8.93 -10.55
C CYS A 42 -3.57 10.34 -10.58
N LEU A 43 -2.87 10.71 -9.51
CA LEU A 43 -2.09 11.93 -9.44
C LEU A 43 -0.65 11.58 -9.06
N LEU A 44 0.28 11.76 -10.00
CA LEU A 44 1.72 11.64 -9.77
C LEU A 44 2.29 13.05 -9.67
N MET A 45 2.70 13.44 -8.46
CA MET A 45 3.23 14.77 -8.20
C MET A 45 4.71 14.86 -8.57
N ALA A 46 5.24 16.08 -8.56
CA ALA A 46 6.56 16.38 -9.05
C ALA A 46 7.66 15.49 -8.45
N TYR A 47 8.62 15.08 -9.29
CA TYR A 47 9.77 14.23 -8.94
C TYR A 47 9.41 12.81 -8.43
N ALA A 48 8.17 12.37 -8.58
CA ALA A 48 7.82 10.97 -8.26
C ALA A 48 8.47 10.01 -9.27
N HIS A 49 8.85 8.83 -8.80
CA HIS A 49 9.43 7.78 -9.61
C HIS A 49 8.66 6.47 -9.47
N VAL A 50 8.31 5.87 -10.60
CA VAL A 50 7.72 4.53 -10.70
C VAL A 50 8.69 3.66 -11.50
N ALA A 51 9.34 2.72 -10.81
CA ALA A 51 10.29 1.80 -11.45
C ALA A 51 9.57 0.72 -12.28
N HIS A 52 10.37 -0.14 -12.90
CA HIS A 52 9.92 -1.23 -13.76
C HIS A 52 8.98 -2.22 -13.05
N ASP A 53 8.05 -2.80 -13.78
CA ASP A 53 7.13 -3.85 -13.33
C ASP A 53 6.20 -3.45 -12.15
N CYS A 54 6.10 -2.17 -11.84
CA CYS A 54 5.14 -1.67 -10.86
C CYS A 54 3.71 -1.75 -11.41
N ILE A 55 2.76 -2.08 -10.54
CA ILE A 55 1.32 -2.07 -10.84
C ILE A 55 0.64 -1.12 -9.86
N ILE A 56 0.18 0.00 -10.40
CA ILE A 56 -0.50 1.06 -9.63
C ILE A 56 -1.98 1.03 -9.99
N GLY A 57 -2.85 0.92 -8.99
CA GLY A 57 -4.30 0.92 -9.15
C GLY A 57 -4.88 2.28 -9.56
N ASN A 58 -6.19 2.40 -9.43
CA ASN A 58 -6.92 3.61 -9.80
C ASN A 58 -7.00 4.61 -8.63
N HIS A 59 -7.16 5.90 -8.95
CA HIS A 59 -7.31 6.97 -7.96
C HIS A 59 -6.17 7.06 -6.93
N VAL A 60 -4.99 6.58 -7.29
CA VAL A 60 -3.80 6.61 -6.43
C VAL A 60 -3.19 8.00 -6.45
N ILE A 61 -2.76 8.48 -5.28
CA ILE A 61 -2.00 9.72 -5.15
C ILE A 61 -0.57 9.36 -4.75
N ILE A 62 0.37 9.74 -5.59
CA ILE A 62 1.81 9.61 -5.36
C ILE A 62 2.36 11.04 -5.19
N ALA A 63 2.60 11.45 -3.95
CA ALA A 63 3.01 12.81 -3.64
C ALA A 63 4.45 13.11 -4.08
N ASN A 64 4.87 14.37 -3.90
CA ASN A 64 6.18 14.85 -4.36
C ASN A 64 7.33 13.98 -3.88
N GLY A 65 8.22 13.60 -4.81
CA GLY A 65 9.46 12.90 -4.52
C GLY A 65 9.31 11.47 -4.00
N VAL A 66 8.14 10.86 -4.11
CA VAL A 66 7.93 9.44 -3.76
C VAL A 66 8.73 8.56 -4.72
N GLN A 67 9.40 7.54 -4.18
CA GLN A 67 10.23 6.62 -4.94
C GLN A 67 9.70 5.18 -4.79
N LEU A 68 9.16 4.62 -5.87
CA LEU A 68 8.74 3.23 -5.93
C LEU A 68 9.80 2.40 -6.64
N ALA A 69 10.40 1.45 -5.94
CA ALA A 69 11.33 0.49 -6.54
C ALA A 69 10.58 -0.53 -7.43
N GLY A 70 11.31 -1.39 -8.14
CA GLY A 70 10.70 -2.35 -9.06
C GLY A 70 9.70 -3.31 -8.40
N HIS A 71 8.71 -3.75 -9.15
CA HIS A 71 7.69 -4.74 -8.75
C HIS A 71 6.78 -4.32 -7.57
N VAL A 72 6.72 -3.03 -7.24
CA VAL A 72 5.81 -2.53 -6.22
C VAL A 72 4.37 -2.57 -6.74
N GLU A 73 3.45 -3.02 -5.89
CA GLU A 73 2.02 -3.01 -6.16
C GLU A 73 1.32 -2.02 -5.22
N VAL A 74 0.52 -1.13 -5.79
CA VAL A 74 -0.25 -0.12 -5.05
C VAL A 74 -1.72 -0.25 -5.39
N GLY A 75 -2.55 -0.57 -4.40
CA GLY A 75 -3.99 -0.73 -4.58
C GLY A 75 -4.73 0.59 -4.77
N ASP A 76 -5.96 0.48 -5.24
CA ASP A 76 -6.82 1.62 -5.53
C ASP A 76 -6.95 2.58 -4.33
N TYR A 77 -7.03 3.87 -4.62
CA TYR A 77 -7.21 4.92 -3.62
C TYR A 77 -6.10 5.01 -2.55
N ALA A 78 -4.98 4.35 -2.73
CA ALA A 78 -3.85 4.54 -1.82
C ALA A 78 -3.24 5.94 -1.98
N ASN A 79 -2.72 6.47 -0.88
CA ASN A 79 -2.07 7.77 -0.86
C ASN A 79 -0.66 7.61 -0.27
N MET A 80 0.35 7.91 -1.09
CA MET A 80 1.76 7.92 -0.71
C MET A 80 2.19 9.33 -0.35
N GLY A 81 2.49 9.55 0.92
CA GLY A 81 2.95 10.85 1.42
C GLY A 81 4.31 11.26 0.84
N GLY A 82 4.55 12.55 0.73
CA GLY A 82 5.74 13.10 0.08
C GLY A 82 7.05 12.56 0.66
N LEU A 83 8.05 12.36 -0.22
CA LEU A 83 9.37 11.82 0.11
C LEU A 83 9.35 10.44 0.79
N SER A 84 8.24 9.70 0.65
CA SER A 84 8.19 8.30 1.04
C SER A 84 8.75 7.41 -0.06
N GLY A 85 9.04 6.15 0.27
CA GLY A 85 9.52 5.18 -0.69
C GLY A 85 8.96 3.78 -0.43
N ALA A 86 9.09 2.90 -1.41
CA ALA A 86 8.72 1.50 -1.28
C ALA A 86 9.82 0.59 -1.86
N ASN A 87 10.25 -0.38 -1.08
CA ASN A 87 11.23 -1.38 -1.51
C ASN A 87 10.62 -2.31 -2.55
N GLN A 88 11.48 -2.96 -3.32
CA GLN A 88 11.05 -3.94 -4.33
C GLN A 88 10.13 -5.01 -3.74
N PHE A 89 9.16 -5.43 -4.54
CA PHE A 89 8.20 -6.48 -4.22
C PHE A 89 7.25 -6.20 -3.05
N THR A 90 7.21 -4.97 -2.53
CA THR A 90 6.24 -4.60 -1.51
C THR A 90 4.86 -4.35 -2.11
N ARG A 91 3.84 -4.70 -1.35
CA ARG A 91 2.43 -4.47 -1.69
C ARG A 91 1.82 -3.45 -0.74
N ILE A 92 1.16 -2.45 -1.29
CA ILE A 92 0.44 -1.41 -0.55
C ILE A 92 -1.04 -1.58 -0.89
N GLY A 93 -1.84 -1.97 0.10
CA GLY A 93 -3.26 -2.26 -0.10
C GLY A 93 -4.09 -1.02 -0.44
N ALA A 94 -5.30 -1.26 -0.94
CA ALA A 94 -6.24 -0.21 -1.31
C ALA A 94 -6.62 0.68 -0.12
N HIS A 95 -6.94 1.95 -0.39
CA HIS A 95 -7.37 2.93 0.61
C HIS A 95 -6.37 3.19 1.75
N THR A 96 -5.11 2.80 1.60
CA THR A 96 -4.07 3.10 2.60
C THR A 96 -3.63 4.57 2.57
N TYR A 97 -3.08 5.00 3.67
CA TYR A 97 -2.33 6.26 3.75
C TYR A 97 -0.92 5.96 4.29
N ILE A 98 0.09 6.23 3.48
CA ILE A 98 1.50 6.15 3.87
C ILE A 98 1.96 7.55 4.27
N ALA A 99 2.48 7.70 5.48
CA ALA A 99 3.00 8.98 5.95
C ALA A 99 4.24 9.39 5.14
N GLY A 100 4.43 10.70 4.99
CA GLY A 100 5.63 11.23 4.34
C GLY A 100 6.91 10.84 5.06
N HIS A 101 8.05 10.88 4.35
CA HIS A 101 9.39 10.53 4.86
C HIS A 101 9.52 9.11 5.43
N THR A 102 8.67 8.17 5.00
CA THR A 102 8.72 6.77 5.48
C THR A 102 9.06 5.81 4.35
N VAL A 103 9.64 4.66 4.69
CA VAL A 103 10.00 3.63 3.71
C VAL A 103 9.21 2.35 3.98
N VAL A 104 8.45 1.92 2.96
CA VAL A 104 7.72 0.64 2.97
C VAL A 104 8.71 -0.50 2.73
N ARG A 105 8.95 -1.31 3.75
CA ARG A 105 9.84 -2.51 3.70
C ARG A 105 9.09 -3.83 3.89
N LYS A 106 7.80 -3.76 4.21
CA LYS A 106 6.88 -4.87 4.40
C LYS A 106 5.54 -4.51 3.77
N ASP A 107 4.72 -5.51 3.46
CA ASP A 107 3.41 -5.26 2.89
C ASP A 107 2.52 -4.45 3.85
N VAL A 108 1.81 -3.48 3.30
CA VAL A 108 0.88 -2.63 4.05
C VAL A 108 -0.54 -3.05 3.71
N PRO A 109 -1.30 -3.63 4.65
CA PRO A 109 -2.66 -4.09 4.38
C PRO A 109 -3.60 -2.95 3.99
N PRO A 110 -4.72 -3.22 3.28
CA PRO A 110 -5.67 -2.19 2.85
C PRO A 110 -6.29 -1.42 4.04
N PHE A 111 -6.81 -0.23 3.79
CA PHE A 111 -7.57 0.62 4.72
C PHE A 111 -6.79 1.20 5.91
N VAL A 112 -5.51 1.00 6.04
CA VAL A 112 -4.73 1.46 7.19
C VAL A 112 -3.96 2.76 6.92
N LYS A 113 -3.58 3.42 7.99
CA LYS A 113 -2.50 4.40 8.00
C LYS A 113 -1.23 3.70 8.47
N ALA A 114 -0.12 3.98 7.80
CA ALA A 114 1.20 3.48 8.18
C ALA A 114 2.22 4.63 8.13
N GLY A 115 3.16 4.60 9.05
CA GLY A 115 4.18 5.63 9.18
C GLY A 115 5.19 5.25 10.24
N ARG A 116 6.05 6.21 10.64
CA ARG A 116 7.17 6.07 11.57
C ARG A 116 8.38 5.36 10.93
N GLU A 117 9.48 5.30 11.65
CA GLU A 117 10.68 4.54 11.30
C GLU A 117 11.11 3.68 12.51
N PRO A 118 11.11 2.36 12.41
CA PRO A 118 10.62 1.56 11.28
C PRO A 118 9.10 1.70 11.07
N MET A 119 8.67 1.55 9.79
CA MET A 119 7.26 1.72 9.46
C MET A 119 6.36 0.77 10.24
N SER A 120 5.29 1.30 10.80
CA SER A 120 4.35 0.57 11.63
C SER A 120 2.90 0.99 11.38
N TYR A 121 1.97 0.13 11.80
CA TYR A 121 0.54 0.42 11.80
C TYR A 121 0.22 1.61 12.72
N ALA A 122 -0.46 2.61 12.18
CA ALA A 122 -0.85 3.85 12.86
C ALA A 122 -2.38 4.04 12.96
N GLY A 123 -3.13 2.95 12.77
CA GLY A 123 -4.59 2.96 12.84
C GLY A 123 -5.27 2.78 11.47
N VAL A 124 -6.59 2.65 11.48
CA VAL A 124 -7.42 2.64 10.28
C VAL A 124 -7.47 4.03 9.65
N ASN A 125 -7.50 4.11 8.34
CA ASN A 125 -7.61 5.37 7.57
C ASN A 125 -9.06 5.90 7.57
N ILE A 126 -9.64 6.10 8.76
CA ILE A 126 -11.06 6.46 8.94
C ILE A 126 -11.43 7.68 8.10
N VAL A 127 -10.63 8.75 8.14
CA VAL A 127 -10.91 9.98 7.38
C VAL A 127 -10.95 9.73 5.88
N GLY A 128 -10.01 8.93 5.36
CA GLY A 128 -9.99 8.56 3.94
C GLY A 128 -11.19 7.71 3.55
N LEU A 129 -11.61 6.79 4.40
CA LEU A 129 -12.78 5.93 4.18
C LEU A 129 -14.09 6.73 4.20
N GLN A 130 -14.28 7.62 5.18
CA GLN A 130 -15.44 8.51 5.26
C GLN A 130 -15.57 9.40 4.01
N ARG A 131 -14.47 9.97 3.53
CA ARG A 131 -14.44 10.77 2.29
C ARG A 131 -14.83 9.97 1.04
N ARG A 132 -14.78 8.64 1.11
CA ARG A 132 -15.15 7.71 0.04
C ARG A 132 -16.47 6.98 0.33
N ASN A 133 -17.29 7.53 1.23
CA ASN A 133 -18.63 7.08 1.57
C ASN A 133 -18.70 5.65 2.14
N PHE A 134 -17.64 5.17 2.81
CA PHE A 134 -17.74 3.96 3.61
C PHE A 134 -18.70 4.20 4.78
N THR A 135 -19.61 3.25 5.01
CA THR A 135 -20.57 3.37 6.09
C THR A 135 -19.91 3.21 7.47
N PRO A 136 -20.52 3.71 8.55
CA PRO A 136 -20.02 3.47 9.90
C PRO A 136 -19.83 1.99 10.23
N GLU A 137 -20.73 1.12 9.74
CA GLU A 137 -20.67 -0.34 9.94
C GLU A 137 -19.48 -0.96 9.21
N GLN A 138 -19.21 -0.54 7.99
CA GLN A 138 -18.03 -0.97 7.23
C GLN A 138 -16.74 -0.56 7.95
N ILE A 139 -16.67 0.68 8.43
CA ILE A 139 -15.50 1.18 9.17
C ILE A 139 -15.34 0.43 10.50
N ALA A 140 -16.44 0.11 11.18
CA ALA A 140 -16.41 -0.69 12.40
C ALA A 140 -15.88 -2.10 12.16
N THR A 141 -16.33 -2.77 11.09
CA THR A 141 -15.83 -4.09 10.67
C THR A 141 -14.33 -4.06 10.38
N ILE A 142 -13.86 -3.09 9.59
CA ILE A 142 -12.43 -2.91 9.31
C ILE A 142 -11.65 -2.69 10.61
N SER A 143 -12.19 -1.86 11.51
CA SER A 143 -11.54 -1.55 12.79
C SER A 143 -11.45 -2.76 13.70
N GLN A 144 -12.49 -3.61 13.75
CA GLN A 144 -12.49 -4.86 14.48
C GLN A 144 -11.41 -5.82 13.96
N ILE A 145 -11.31 -6.00 12.64
CA ILE A 145 -10.28 -6.85 12.03
C ILE A 145 -8.88 -6.37 12.42
N TYR A 146 -8.60 -5.08 12.30
CA TYR A 146 -7.28 -4.54 12.61
C TYR A 146 -6.99 -4.46 14.12
N HIS A 147 -8.02 -4.41 14.95
CA HIS A 147 -7.85 -4.59 16.39
C HIS A 147 -7.31 -5.99 16.71
N LEU A 148 -7.91 -7.04 16.14
CA LEU A 148 -7.43 -8.42 16.30
C LEU A 148 -6.01 -8.59 15.73
N LEU A 149 -5.76 -8.04 14.54
CA LEU A 149 -4.48 -8.25 13.83
C LEU A 149 -3.29 -7.52 14.46
N PHE A 150 -3.51 -6.29 14.97
CA PHE A 150 -2.41 -5.44 15.42
C PHE A 150 -2.46 -5.04 16.90
N VAL A 151 -3.63 -5.03 17.53
CA VAL A 151 -3.75 -4.46 18.88
C VAL A 151 -3.61 -5.53 19.96
N GLN A 152 -4.14 -6.72 19.75
CA GLN A 152 -4.12 -7.81 20.73
C GLN A 152 -2.76 -8.49 20.91
N LYS A 153 -1.72 -8.06 20.17
CA LYS A 153 -0.34 -8.60 20.24
C LYS A 153 -0.24 -10.12 20.01
N LEU A 154 -1.14 -10.69 19.24
CA LEU A 154 -1.16 -12.09 18.88
C LEU A 154 -0.22 -12.36 17.69
N PRO A 155 0.29 -13.60 17.53
CA PRO A 155 0.86 -14.03 16.26
C PRO A 155 -0.12 -13.82 15.11
N THR A 156 0.35 -13.42 13.93
CA THR A 156 -0.50 -13.14 12.77
C THR A 156 -1.42 -14.32 12.41
N THR A 157 -0.91 -15.55 12.52
CA THR A 157 -1.69 -16.78 12.26
C THR A 157 -2.88 -16.92 13.22
N THR A 158 -2.64 -16.72 14.52
CA THR A 158 -3.69 -16.74 15.55
C THR A 158 -4.71 -15.63 15.31
N ALA A 159 -4.26 -14.41 15.02
CA ALA A 159 -5.15 -13.31 14.71
C ALA A 159 -6.03 -13.59 13.48
N VAL A 160 -5.48 -14.20 12.43
CA VAL A 160 -6.22 -14.61 11.24
C VAL A 160 -7.31 -15.61 11.61
N SER A 161 -7.01 -16.66 12.39
CA SER A 161 -8.03 -17.64 12.82
C SER A 161 -9.14 -16.99 13.66
N MET A 162 -8.80 -16.06 14.55
CA MET A 162 -9.80 -15.32 15.33
C MET A 162 -10.67 -14.41 14.46
N ILE A 163 -10.10 -13.78 13.43
CA ILE A 163 -10.86 -12.98 12.47
C ILE A 163 -11.84 -13.87 11.69
N GLU A 164 -11.39 -15.05 11.25
CA GLU A 164 -12.24 -16.01 10.55
C GLU A 164 -13.44 -16.43 11.39
N GLU A 165 -13.23 -16.65 12.68
CA GLU A 165 -14.27 -17.10 13.62
C GLU A 165 -15.21 -15.99 14.11
N GLN A 166 -14.65 -14.80 14.44
CA GLN A 166 -15.38 -13.76 15.19
C GLN A 166 -15.94 -12.63 14.34
N VAL A 167 -15.43 -12.44 13.11
CA VAL A 167 -15.91 -11.38 12.22
C VAL A 167 -16.86 -11.98 11.19
N PRO A 168 -18.06 -11.41 11.01
CA PRO A 168 -19.01 -11.89 10.00
C PRO A 168 -18.39 -11.95 8.59
N GLU A 169 -18.85 -12.92 7.79
CA GLU A 169 -18.43 -13.03 6.39
C GLU A 169 -18.83 -11.79 5.59
N GLY A 170 -17.97 -11.41 4.64
CA GLY A 170 -18.19 -10.25 3.79
C GLY A 170 -16.95 -9.87 2.98
N GLU A 171 -17.17 -9.04 1.98
CA GLU A 171 -16.12 -8.63 1.03
C GLU A 171 -14.91 -8.00 1.72
N LEU A 172 -15.13 -7.15 2.73
CA LEU A 172 -14.06 -6.47 3.45
C LEU A 172 -13.17 -7.44 4.23
N LYS A 173 -13.78 -8.43 4.91
CA LYS A 173 -13.05 -9.50 5.60
C LYS A 173 -12.22 -10.30 4.61
N THR A 174 -12.85 -10.76 3.54
CA THR A 174 -12.20 -11.55 2.49
C THR A 174 -11.01 -10.79 1.89
N LEU A 175 -11.19 -9.53 1.53
CA LEU A 175 -10.15 -8.70 0.93
C LEU A 175 -8.95 -8.53 1.87
N ILE A 176 -9.19 -8.23 3.14
CA ILE A 176 -8.11 -8.06 4.12
C ILE A 176 -7.39 -9.39 4.38
N LEU A 177 -8.13 -10.48 4.59
CA LEU A 177 -7.54 -11.79 4.88
C LEU A 177 -6.73 -12.33 3.69
N ASN A 178 -7.23 -12.19 2.47
CA ASN A 178 -6.49 -12.61 1.28
C ASN A 178 -5.17 -11.82 1.17
N PHE A 179 -5.21 -10.50 1.34
CA PHE A 179 -4.00 -9.69 1.33
C PHE A 179 -2.97 -10.16 2.36
N VAL A 180 -3.41 -10.44 3.59
CA VAL A 180 -2.53 -10.89 4.68
C VAL A 180 -1.95 -12.27 4.42
N LYS A 181 -2.78 -13.22 3.95
CA LYS A 181 -2.38 -14.60 3.67
C LYS A 181 -1.43 -14.71 2.48
N GLU A 182 -1.61 -13.89 1.46
CA GLU A 182 -0.79 -13.86 0.25
C GLU A 182 0.53 -13.10 0.43
N SER A 183 0.73 -12.41 1.56
CA SER A 183 1.94 -11.64 1.79
C SER A 183 3.17 -12.53 1.88
N ARG A 184 4.08 -12.38 0.91
CA ARG A 184 5.33 -13.19 0.84
C ARG A 184 6.44 -12.65 1.73
N ILE A 185 6.46 -11.33 1.95
CA ILE A 185 7.50 -10.66 2.74
C ILE A 185 7.04 -10.31 4.16
N GLY A 186 5.79 -10.67 4.50
CA GLY A 186 5.11 -10.33 5.74
C GLY A 186 4.57 -8.90 5.76
N ILE A 187 3.58 -8.67 6.61
CA ILE A 187 2.94 -7.36 6.76
C ILE A 187 3.66 -6.50 7.82
N ILE A 188 3.43 -5.17 7.77
CA ILE A 188 3.86 -4.25 8.82
C ILE A 188 3.35 -4.72 10.20
N LYS A 189 4.00 -4.26 11.26
CA LYS A 189 3.60 -4.54 12.65
C LYS A 189 3.14 -3.26 13.34
N ARG A 190 2.53 -3.37 14.50
CA ARG A 190 2.33 -2.24 15.40
C ARG A 190 3.68 -1.81 15.98
N ALA A 191 3.87 -0.51 16.23
CA ALA A 191 5.05 -0.01 16.93
C ALA A 191 5.14 -0.66 18.33
N SER A 192 6.34 -1.07 18.73
CA SER A 192 6.62 -1.45 20.11
C SER A 192 6.57 -0.20 21.00
N LYS A 193 6.08 -0.33 22.23
CA LYS A 193 5.95 0.80 23.15
C LYS A 193 7.30 1.41 23.63
N ASN A 194 8.43 0.85 23.20
CA ASN A 194 9.74 1.16 23.80
C ASN A 194 10.62 2.15 23.03
N GLU A 195 10.11 2.84 22.01
CA GLU A 195 10.96 3.72 21.17
C GLU A 195 10.39 5.13 20.93
N GLY A 196 9.62 5.71 21.85
CA GLY A 196 9.12 7.03 21.55
C GLY A 196 8.36 7.81 22.62
N ASP A 197 8.29 7.34 23.84
CA ASP A 197 7.72 8.10 24.96
C ASP A 197 8.82 8.47 25.96
N ALA A 198 9.83 9.17 25.50
CA ALA A 198 10.68 10.03 26.33
C ALA A 198 10.49 11.45 25.79
N ASP A 199 9.64 12.20 26.48
CA ASP A 199 9.38 13.66 26.48
C ASP A 199 9.68 14.51 25.26
#